data_b402197bef2f688bd80c2ef8f1d49943
#
_entry.id   b402197bef2f688bd80c2ef8f1d49943
#
_cell.length_a   1.000
_cell.length_b   1.000
_cell.length_c   1.000
_cell.angle_alpha   90.00
_cell.angle_beta   90.00
_cell.angle_gamma   90.00
#
_symmetry.space_group_name_H-M   'P 1'
#
loop_
_entity.id
_entity.type
_entity.pdbx_description
1 polymer ?
#
loop_
_entity_poly.entity_id
_entity_poly.type
_entity_poly.pdbx_seq_one_letter_code
_entity_poly.pdbx_strand_id
1 'polypeptide(L)'
;MAYKRSALMEERLAGNRQRILLAARRLVAAGGFRGAPVTAVAAEAGVSTGLIYRHFPSKAELFVEVLTAAVDHELAILRGIAAEPAPAAQ
;
A
#
# COMPACT_ATOMS: atom_id res chain seq x y z
N MET A 1 6.75 -25.99 -15.26
CA MET A 1 5.54 -25.33 -15.05
C MET A 1 5.26 -24.96 -13.63
N ALA A 2 5.65 -25.75 -12.67
CA ALA A 2 5.52 -25.34 -11.30
C ALA A 2 6.22 -24.02 -11.05
N TYR A 3 7.36 -23.84 -11.65
CA TYR A 3 8.13 -22.61 -11.54
C TYR A 3 7.34 -21.40 -12.03
N LYS A 4 6.73 -21.55 -13.19
CA LYS A 4 5.95 -20.48 -13.77
C LYS A 4 4.73 -20.15 -12.92
N ARG A 5 4.11 -21.19 -12.37
CA ARG A 5 2.96 -21.04 -11.51
C ARG A 5 3.32 -20.29 -10.24
N SER A 6 4.48 -20.58 -9.67
CA SER A 6 4.95 -19.88 -8.48
C SER A 6 5.19 -18.41 -8.74
N ALA A 7 5.77 -18.08 -9.88
CA ALA A 7 6.03 -16.69 -10.23
C ALA A 7 4.72 -15.93 -10.37
N LEU A 8 3.72 -16.52 -11.01
CA LEU A 8 2.42 -15.88 -11.16
C LEU A 8 1.74 -15.70 -9.80
N MET A 9 1.87 -16.68 -8.92
CA MET A 9 1.30 -16.59 -7.59
C MET A 9 1.94 -15.45 -6.81
N GLU A 10 3.25 -15.32 -6.90
CA GLU A 10 3.96 -14.26 -6.20
C GLU A 10 3.54 -12.88 -6.73
N GLU A 11 3.35 -12.77 -8.04
CA GLU A 11 2.88 -11.52 -8.62
C GLU A 11 1.50 -11.14 -8.12
N ARG A 12 0.61 -12.12 -7.99
CA ARG A 12 -0.73 -11.87 -7.47
C ARG A 12 -0.69 -11.43 -6.03
N LEU A 13 0.13 -12.09 -5.22
CA LEU A 13 0.24 -11.74 -3.81
C LEU A 13 0.82 -10.35 -3.65
N ALA A 14 1.83 -10.00 -4.44
CA ALA A 14 2.40 -8.67 -4.40
C ALA A 14 1.38 -7.62 -4.84
N GLY A 15 0.62 -7.92 -5.89
CA GLY A 15 -0.42 -7.03 -6.36
C GLY A 15 -1.52 -6.81 -5.33
N ASN A 16 -1.94 -7.87 -4.66
CA ASN A 16 -2.94 -7.78 -3.62
C ASN A 16 -2.44 -6.95 -2.44
N ARG A 17 -1.18 -7.15 -2.06
CA ARG A 17 -0.59 -6.37 -0.98
C ARG A 17 -0.60 -4.88 -1.31
N GLN A 18 -0.21 -4.52 -2.52
CA GLN A 18 -0.22 -3.14 -2.94
C GLN A 18 -1.62 -2.55 -2.97
N ARG A 19 -2.60 -3.33 -3.41
CA ARG A 19 -3.98 -2.87 -3.44
C ARG A 19 -4.51 -2.61 -2.04
N ILE A 20 -4.16 -3.46 -1.10
CA ILE A 20 -4.56 -3.28 0.29
C ILE A 20 -3.93 -2.01 0.86
N LEU A 21 -2.65 -1.80 0.62
CA LEU A 21 -1.96 -0.61 1.11
C LEU A 21 -2.55 0.66 0.51
N LEU A 22 -2.84 0.65 -0.78
CA LEU A 22 -3.41 1.79 -1.45
C LEU A 22 -4.82 2.09 -0.93
N ALA A 23 -5.62 1.06 -0.72
CA ALA A 23 -6.97 1.21 -0.19
C ALA A 23 -6.92 1.80 1.22
N ALA A 24 -6.03 1.28 2.07
CA ALA A 24 -5.90 1.78 3.42
C ALA A 24 -5.46 3.25 3.42
N ARG A 25 -4.54 3.59 2.53
CA ARG A 25 -4.06 4.96 2.41
C ARG A 25 -5.19 5.91 2.02
N ARG A 26 -6.02 5.50 1.07
CA ARG A 26 -7.15 6.32 0.62
C ARG A 26 -8.14 6.55 1.75
N LEU A 27 -8.41 5.52 2.53
CA LEU A 27 -9.37 5.64 3.61
C LEU A 27 -8.85 6.53 4.73
N VAL A 28 -7.56 6.42 5.04
CA VAL A 28 -6.95 7.28 6.06
C VAL A 28 -6.97 8.73 5.58
N ALA A 29 -6.68 8.95 4.31
CA ALA A 29 -6.69 10.31 3.77
C ALA A 29 -8.07 10.92 3.79
N ALA A 30 -9.11 10.10 3.60
CA ALA A 30 -10.48 10.60 3.54
C ALA A 30 -11.10 10.80 4.92
N GLY A 31 -10.84 9.91 5.86
CA GLY A 31 -11.53 9.93 7.14
C GLY A 31 -10.67 9.68 8.36
N GLY A 32 -9.37 9.65 8.19
CA GLY A 32 -8.46 9.40 9.29
C GLY A 32 -8.38 7.94 9.67
N PHE A 33 -7.54 7.67 10.63
CA PHE A 33 -7.27 6.30 11.06
C PHE A 33 -8.53 5.60 11.59
N ARG A 34 -9.36 6.34 12.32
CA ARG A 34 -10.57 5.77 12.88
C ARG A 34 -11.61 5.43 11.82
N GLY A 35 -11.58 6.13 10.71
CA GLY A 35 -12.51 5.87 9.63
C GLY A 35 -12.09 4.75 8.70
N ALA A 36 -11.06 4.00 9.06
CA ALA A 36 -10.50 2.97 8.19
C ALA A 36 -10.41 1.61 8.88
N PRO A 37 -11.56 1.02 9.28
CA PRO A 37 -11.53 -0.32 9.84
C PRO A 37 -11.10 -1.32 8.75
N VAL A 38 -10.58 -2.46 9.19
CA VAL A 38 -10.08 -3.46 8.24
C VAL A 38 -11.17 -3.89 7.26
N THR A 39 -12.43 -3.95 7.71
CA THR A 39 -13.53 -4.31 6.81
C THR A 39 -13.71 -3.28 5.69
N ALA A 40 -13.53 -1.99 6.01
CA ALA A 40 -13.62 -0.96 5.00
C ALA A 40 -12.44 -1.03 4.03
N VAL A 41 -11.25 -1.34 4.54
CA VAL A 41 -10.07 -1.52 3.69
C VAL A 41 -10.31 -2.68 2.73
N ALA A 42 -10.87 -3.76 3.21
CA ALA A 42 -11.16 -4.93 2.39
C ALA A 42 -12.14 -4.57 1.26
N ALA A 43 -13.20 -3.84 1.60
CA ALA A 43 -14.18 -3.43 0.60
C ALA A 43 -13.55 -2.52 -0.44
N GLU A 44 -12.76 -1.57 0.01
CA GLU A 44 -12.10 -0.63 -0.90
C GLU A 44 -11.10 -1.33 -1.81
N ALA A 45 -10.37 -2.30 -1.28
CA ALA A 45 -9.39 -3.04 -2.05
C ALA A 45 -10.00 -4.14 -2.92
N GLY A 46 -11.25 -4.50 -2.66
CA GLY A 46 -11.90 -5.58 -3.39
C GLY A 46 -11.38 -6.95 -2.98
N VAL A 47 -11.03 -7.12 -1.71
CA VAL A 47 -10.53 -8.39 -1.20
C VAL A 47 -11.23 -8.76 0.09
N SER A 48 -11.01 -9.98 0.58
CA SER A 48 -11.58 -10.41 1.83
C SER A 48 -10.74 -9.92 3.01
N THR A 49 -11.35 -9.82 4.18
CA THR A 49 -10.60 -9.48 5.38
C THR A 49 -9.58 -10.55 5.69
N GLY A 50 -9.90 -11.81 5.37
CA GLY A 50 -8.95 -12.90 5.55
C GLY A 50 -7.67 -12.69 4.76
N LEU A 51 -7.80 -12.18 3.55
CA LEU A 51 -6.62 -11.90 2.74
C LEU A 51 -5.79 -10.79 3.35
N ILE A 52 -6.46 -9.76 3.90
CA ILE A 52 -5.72 -8.68 4.57
C ILE A 52 -4.92 -9.23 5.73
N TYR A 53 -5.53 -10.05 6.58
CA TYR A 53 -4.83 -10.61 7.73
C TYR A 53 -3.75 -11.60 7.35
N ARG A 54 -3.79 -12.10 6.14
CA ARG A 54 -2.73 -12.95 5.63
C ARG A 54 -1.46 -12.14 5.36
N HIS A 55 -1.63 -10.90 4.90
CA HIS A 55 -0.50 -10.02 4.62
C HIS A 55 -0.09 -9.18 5.81
N PHE A 56 -1.05 -8.80 6.65
CA PHE A 56 -0.82 -7.89 7.77
C PHE A 56 -1.53 -8.48 8.99
N PRO A 57 -0.79 -9.07 9.91
CA PRO A 57 -1.39 -9.79 11.04
C PRO A 57 -2.31 -8.95 11.92
N SER A 58 -2.14 -7.64 11.94
CA SER A 58 -3.01 -6.77 12.72
C SER A 58 -3.25 -5.47 11.99
N LYS A 59 -4.29 -4.74 12.40
CA LYS A 59 -4.57 -3.42 11.86
C LYS A 59 -3.40 -2.48 12.10
N ALA A 60 -2.76 -2.59 13.26
CA ALA A 60 -1.63 -1.75 13.58
C ALA A 60 -0.50 -1.97 12.59
N GLU A 61 -0.19 -3.21 12.26
CA GLU A 61 0.87 -3.50 11.32
C GLU A 61 0.53 -3.01 9.92
N LEU A 62 -0.73 -3.13 9.52
CA LEU A 62 -1.17 -2.61 8.24
C LEU A 62 -0.91 -1.10 8.16
N PHE A 63 -1.27 -0.36 9.19
CA PHE A 63 -1.15 1.09 9.13
C PHE A 63 0.28 1.58 9.36
N VAL A 64 1.10 0.81 10.06
CA VAL A 64 2.53 1.11 10.11
C VAL A 64 3.13 1.01 8.70
N GLU A 65 2.73 0.00 7.94
CA GLU A 65 3.18 -0.14 6.57
C GLU A 65 2.69 1.01 5.70
N VAL A 66 1.44 1.44 5.89
CA VAL A 66 0.89 2.57 5.14
C VAL A 66 1.70 3.83 5.42
N LEU A 67 2.01 4.09 6.69
CA LEU A 67 2.78 5.26 7.05
C LEU A 67 4.20 5.19 6.51
N THR A 68 4.81 4.02 6.60
CA THR A 68 6.16 3.83 6.09
C THR A 68 6.21 4.08 4.59
N ALA A 69 5.25 3.53 3.87
CA ALA A 69 5.18 3.72 2.43
C ALA A 69 4.97 5.20 2.07
N ALA A 70 4.14 5.89 2.85
CA ALA A 70 3.89 7.31 2.60
C ALA A 70 5.15 8.14 2.81
N VAL A 71 5.89 7.85 3.89
CA VAL A 71 7.14 8.55 4.17
C VAL A 71 8.17 8.28 3.09
N ASP A 72 8.29 7.02 2.67
CA ASP A 72 9.22 6.66 1.62
C ASP A 72 8.90 7.39 0.32
N HIS A 73 7.62 7.50 0.02
CA HIS A 73 7.17 8.20 -1.18
C HIS A 73 7.55 9.69 -1.13
N GLU A 74 7.32 10.32 0.02
CA GLU A 74 7.67 11.72 0.22
C GLU A 74 9.17 11.93 0.08
N LEU A 75 9.96 11.05 0.68
CA LEU A 75 11.40 11.14 0.59
C LEU A 75 11.88 10.96 -0.86
N ALA A 76 11.25 10.07 -1.58
CA ALA A 76 11.61 9.85 -2.98
C ALA A 76 11.33 11.11 -3.80
N ILE A 77 10.19 11.77 -3.55
CA ILE A 77 9.85 13.00 -4.24
C ILE A 77 10.88 14.08 -3.91
N LEU A 78 11.21 14.24 -2.65
CA LEU A 78 12.18 15.24 -2.24
C LEU A 78 13.54 14.99 -2.84
N ARG A 79 13.98 13.75 -2.87
CA ARG A 79 15.26 13.39 -3.50
C ARG A 79 15.24 13.67 -4.98
N GLY A 80 14.13 13.39 -5.64
CA GLY A 80 13.98 13.66 -7.05
C GLY A 80 14.08 15.15 -7.35
N ILE A 81 13.43 15.97 -6.53
CA ILE A 81 13.49 17.41 -6.69
C ILE A 81 14.92 17.89 -6.49
N ALA A 82 15.59 17.39 -5.47
CA ALA A 82 16.96 17.80 -5.19
C ALA A 82 17.91 17.35 -6.29
N ALA A 83 17.65 16.21 -6.87
CA ALA A 83 18.54 15.67 -7.89
C ALA A 83 18.32 16.29 -9.26
N GLU A 84 17.15 16.88 -9.49
CA GLU A 84 16.82 17.42 -10.79
C GLU A 84 16.80 18.91 -10.75
N PRO A 85 17.82 19.49 -11.18
CA PRO A 85 17.88 20.91 -11.13
C PRO A 85 16.89 21.53 -11.99
N ALA A 86 16.61 21.06 -12.94
CA ALA A 86 15.86 21.76 -13.73
C ALA A 86 14.60 21.80 -13.67
N PRO A 87 14.09 21.19 -13.23
CA PRO A 87 12.91 21.24 -13.42
C PRO A 87 12.35 22.21 -13.31
N ALA A 88 12.26 22.12 -12.80
CA ALA A 88 11.59 22.90 -12.52
C ALA A 88 11.61 23.91 -13.21
N ALA A 89 12.29 24.14 -13.26
CA ALA A 89 12.35 25.22 -13.70
C ALA A 89 11.74 25.48 -14.79
N GLN A 90 11.50 25.08 -15.07
CA GLN A 90 10.97 25.52 -16.05
C GLN A 90 10.18 25.69 -16.24
#